data_1ee9243adfc7b543bc4458431cff5ca6
#
_entry.id   1ee9243adfc7b543bc4458431cff5ca6
#
_cell.length_a   1.000
_cell.length_b   1.000
_cell.length_c   1.000
_cell.angle_alpha   90.00
_cell.angle_beta   90.00
_cell.angle_gamma   90.00
#
_symmetry.space_group_name_H-M   'P 1'
#
loop_
_entity.id
_entity.type
_entity.pdbx_description
1 polymer ?
#
loop_
_entity_poly.entity_id
_entity_poly.type
_entity_poly.pdbx_seq_one_letter_code
_entity_poly.pdbx_strand_id
1 'polypeptide(L)' 'MRKQLDDLCIELFDRWCERRELTPLLYLLHAWPFLPSTPHPVRGVSAALRDLSTFHKEALDDHDQRLIASVLSLAHE' A
#
# COMPACT_ATOMS: atom_id res chain seq x y z
N MET A 1 -12.33 4.21 8.84
CA MET A 1 -10.88 4.18 8.63
C MET A 1 -10.41 2.91 7.91
N ARG A 2 -10.81 1.74 8.39
CA ARG A 2 -10.40 0.48 7.77
C ARG A 2 -10.89 0.36 6.32
N LYS A 3 -12.10 0.82 6.05
CA LYS A 3 -12.66 0.80 4.70
C LYS A 3 -11.87 1.69 3.74
N GLN A 4 -11.45 2.86 4.19
CA GLN A 4 -10.62 3.76 3.38
C GLN A 4 -9.29 3.09 3.03
N LEU A 5 -8.69 2.43 4.01
CA LEU A 5 -7.43 1.72 3.79
C LEU A 5 -7.61 0.60 2.78
N ASP A 6 -8.68 -0.20 2.92
CA ASP A 6 -8.98 -1.26 1.97
C ASP A 6 -9.15 -0.70 0.56
N ASP A 7 -9.91 0.37 0.41
CA ASP A 7 -10.15 0.97 -0.90
C ASP A 7 -8.84 1.42 -1.56
N LEU A 8 -7.95 2.03 -0.78
CA LEU A 8 -6.64 2.45 -1.29
C LEU A 8 -5.79 1.26 -1.70
N CYS A 9 -5.81 0.20 -0.88
CA CYS A 9 -5.05 -1.01 -1.18
C CYS A 9 -5.59 -1.72 -2.42
N ILE A 10 -6.90 -1.76 -2.59
CA ILE A 10 -7.52 -2.37 -3.77
C ILE A 10 -7.11 -1.60 -5.02
N GLU A 11 -7.12 -0.28 -4.96
CA GLU A 11 -6.72 0.54 -6.11
C GLU A 11 -5.27 0.30 -6.47
N LEU A 12 -4.38 0.27 -5.48
CA LEU A 12 -2.97 -0.03 -5.72
C LEU A 12 -2.79 -1.43 -6.30
N PHE A 13 -3.48 -2.39 -5.75
CA PHE A 13 -3.43 -3.77 -6.22
C PHE A 13 -3.83 -3.86 -7.69
N ASP A 14 -4.97 -3.26 -8.04
CA ASP A 14 -5.45 -3.28 -9.42
C ASP A 14 -4.46 -2.61 -10.38
N ARG A 15 -3.91 -1.47 -10.00
CA ARG A 15 -2.97 -0.74 -10.84
C ARG A 15 -1.71 -1.55 -11.10
N TRP A 16 -1.16 -2.14 -10.04
CA TRP A 16 0.08 -2.90 -10.19
C TRP A 16 -0.13 -4.23 -10.91
N CYS A 17 -1.29 -4.85 -10.74
CA CYS A 17 -1.65 -6.03 -11.51
C CYS A 17 -1.77 -5.72 -13.00
N GLU A 18 -2.43 -4.61 -13.33
CA GLU A 18 -2.59 -4.20 -14.73
C GLU A 18 -1.24 -3.93 -15.40
N ARG A 19 -0.35 -3.27 -14.69
CA ARG A 19 0.98 -2.94 -15.21
C ARG A 19 1.97 -4.06 -15.03
N ARG A 20 1.59 -5.14 -14.36
CA ARG A 20 2.45 -6.29 -14.06
C ARG A 20 3.69 -5.88 -13.28
N GLU A 21 3.53 -4.93 -12.37
CA GLU A 21 4.60 -4.47 -11.50
C GLU A 21 4.69 -5.37 -10.27
N LEU A 22 5.48 -6.42 -10.37
CA LEU A 22 5.55 -7.45 -9.32
C LEU A 22 6.18 -6.96 -8.03
N THR A 23 7.21 -6.12 -8.11
CA THR A 23 7.91 -5.65 -6.91
C THR A 23 6.99 -4.87 -5.97
N PRO A 24 6.27 -3.80 -6.45
CA PRO A 24 5.31 -3.13 -5.58
C PRO A 24 4.22 -4.06 -5.08
N LEU A 25 3.75 -4.95 -5.95
CA LEU A 25 2.68 -5.86 -5.58
C LEU A 25 3.08 -6.78 -4.43
N LEU A 26 4.31 -7.30 -4.45
CA LEU A 26 4.81 -8.16 -3.39
C LEU A 26 4.89 -7.40 -2.06
N TYR A 27 5.34 -6.15 -2.07
CA TYR A 27 5.37 -5.33 -0.86
C TYR A 27 3.97 -5.17 -0.28
N LEU A 28 2.98 -4.87 -1.12
CA LEU A 28 1.61 -4.72 -0.67
C LEU A 28 1.08 -6.02 -0.07
N LEU A 29 1.32 -7.14 -0.74
CA LEU A 29 0.77 -8.43 -0.32
C LEU A 29 1.38 -8.95 0.99
N HIS A 30 2.49 -8.40 1.44
CA HIS A 30 3.02 -8.73 2.76
C HIS A 30 2.13 -8.24 3.89
N ALA A 31 1.38 -7.18 3.67
CA ALA A 31 0.58 -6.56 4.72
C ALA A 31 -0.92 -6.52 4.40
N TRP A 32 -1.32 -6.90 3.20
CA TRP A 32 -2.71 -6.83 2.77
C TRP A 32 -3.02 -8.05 1.91
N PRO A 33 -4.20 -8.66 1.99
CA PRO A 33 -5.34 -8.26 2.82
C PRO A 33 -5.13 -8.58 4.31
N PHE A 34 -5.95 -7.93 5.14
CA PHE A 34 -5.84 -8.10 6.59
C PHE A 34 -6.59 -9.32 7.07
N LEU A 35 -6.06 -9.97 8.10
CA LEU A 35 -6.78 -10.98 8.84
C LEU A 35 -7.65 -10.26 9.89
N PRO A 36 -8.77 -10.88 10.31
CA PRO A 36 -9.59 -10.26 11.37
C PRO A 36 -8.82 -10.01 12.66
N SER A 37 -7.78 -10.80 12.91
CA SER A 37 -6.95 -10.68 14.11
C SER A 37 -5.80 -9.68 13.96
N THR A 38 -5.63 -9.04 12.80
CA THR A 38 -4.54 -8.09 12.60
C THR A 38 -4.72 -6.87 13.52
N PRO A 39 -3.79 -6.63 14.45
CA PRO A 39 -3.99 -5.57 15.46
C PRO A 39 -3.81 -4.16 14.91
N HIS A 40 -2.91 -3.94 13.99
CA HIS A 40 -2.61 -2.59 13.48
C HIS A 40 -2.43 -2.62 11.96
N PRO A 41 -3.53 -2.80 11.20
CA PRO A 41 -3.41 -2.96 9.74
C PRO A 41 -2.83 -1.72 9.06
N VAL A 42 -3.16 -0.52 9.53
CA VAL A 42 -2.63 0.70 8.94
C VAL A 42 -1.11 0.77 9.07
N ARG A 43 -0.59 0.39 10.23
CA ARG A 43 0.85 0.39 10.45
C ARG A 43 1.58 -0.59 9.55
N GLY A 44 1.03 -1.79 9.39
CA GLY A 44 1.64 -2.81 8.55
C GLY A 44 1.73 -2.37 7.10
N VAL A 45 0.61 -1.87 6.56
CA VAL A 45 0.58 -1.39 5.19
C VAL A 45 1.46 -0.16 5.01
N SER A 46 1.41 0.78 5.96
CA SER A 46 2.24 1.98 5.90
C SER A 46 3.73 1.65 5.87
N ALA A 47 4.15 0.72 6.72
CA ALA A 47 5.56 0.31 6.76
C ALA A 47 5.97 -0.33 5.44
N ALA A 48 5.14 -1.21 4.89
CA ALA A 48 5.45 -1.87 3.62
C ALA A 48 5.55 -0.85 2.48
N LEU A 49 4.61 0.07 2.41
CA LEU A 49 4.61 1.07 1.33
C LEU A 49 5.72 2.10 1.51
N ARG A 50 6.08 2.42 2.74
CA ARG A 50 7.20 3.31 3.01
C ARG A 50 8.51 2.68 2.53
N ASP A 51 8.72 1.41 2.84
CA ASP A 51 9.90 0.70 2.38
C ASP A 51 9.94 0.65 0.85
N LEU A 52 8.81 0.37 0.23
CA LEU A 52 8.69 0.36 -1.23
C LEU A 52 9.10 1.71 -1.81
N SER A 53 8.58 2.80 -1.25
CA SER A 53 8.89 4.14 -1.72
C SER A 53 10.37 4.49 -1.53
N THR A 54 11.00 3.92 -0.51
CA THR A 54 12.40 4.19 -0.23
C THR A 54 13.32 3.40 -1.15
N PHE A 55 13.02 2.12 -1.36
CA PHE A 55 13.96 1.23 -2.07
C PHE A 55 13.63 1.05 -3.55
N HIS A 56 12.39 1.29 -3.95
CA HIS A 56 11.93 1.05 -5.31
C HIS A 56 11.10 2.20 -5.87
N LYS A 57 11.53 3.42 -5.58
CA LYS A 57 10.82 4.62 -6.00
C LYS A 57 10.62 4.67 -7.52
N GLU A 58 11.59 4.15 -8.26
CA GLU A 58 11.54 4.15 -9.72
C GLU A 58 10.42 3.28 -10.30
N ALA A 59 9.90 2.36 -9.51
CA ALA A 59 8.78 1.51 -9.94
C ALA A 59 7.42 2.19 -9.76
N LEU A 60 7.40 3.38 -9.17
CA LEU A 60 6.16 4.08 -8.81
C LEU A 60 5.98 5.32 -9.68
N ASP A 61 4.76 5.52 -10.20
CA ASP A 61 4.42 6.76 -10.88
C ASP A 61 3.81 7.76 -9.88
N ASP A 62 3.48 8.96 -10.38
CA ASP A 62 2.94 10.01 -9.52
C ASP A 62 1.63 9.60 -8.84
N HIS A 63 0.78 8.88 -9.57
CA HIS A 63 -0.49 8.44 -9.00
C HIS A 63 -0.27 7.42 -7.90
N ASP A 64 0.65 6.48 -8.10
CA ASP A 64 1.02 5.51 -7.08
C ASP A 64 1.51 6.22 -5.81
N GLN A 65 2.35 7.23 -5.97
CA GLN A 65 2.89 7.97 -4.85
C GLN A 65 1.82 8.73 -4.09
N ARG A 66 0.82 9.26 -4.79
CA ARG A 66 -0.32 9.92 -4.14
C ARG A 66 -1.13 8.93 -3.31
N LEU A 67 -1.38 7.74 -3.85
CA LEU A 67 -2.11 6.72 -3.13
C LEU A 67 -1.35 6.28 -1.87
N ILE A 68 -0.04 6.10 -2.01
CA ILE A 68 0.81 5.75 -0.88
C ILE A 68 0.78 6.87 0.17
N ALA A 69 0.88 8.12 -0.27
CA ALA A 69 0.81 9.25 0.65
C ALA A 69 -0.51 9.27 1.41
N SER A 70 -1.61 8.91 0.76
CA SER A 70 -2.91 8.82 1.42
C SER A 70 -2.91 7.75 2.50
N VAL A 71 -2.29 6.60 2.23
CA VAL A 71 -2.17 5.54 3.24
C VAL A 71 -1.33 6.02 4.42
N LEU A 72 -0.19 6.65 4.15
CA LEU A 72 0.68 7.16 5.20
C LEU A 72 -0.02 8.22 6.04
N SER A 73 -0.87 9.02 5.42
CA SER A 73 -1.66 10.01 6.13
C SER A 73 -2.63 9.36 7.12
N LEU A 74 -3.23 8.23 6.75
CA LEU A 74 -4.09 7.50 7.66
C LEU A 74 -3.32 7.00 8.90
N ALA A 75 -2.06 6.66 8.73
CA ALA A 75 -1.24 6.17 9.83
C ALA A 75 -0.90 7.26 10.86
N HIS A 76 -1.01 8.52 10.46
CA HIS A 76 -0.72 9.64 11.37
C HIS A 76 -1.94 10.10 12.17
N GLU A 77 -3.09 9.55 11.89
CA GLU A 77 -4.28 9.81 12.68
C GLU A 77 -4.35 8.91 13.89
#